data_2b19bab45021091fed04adb41822a654
#
_entry.id   2b19bab45021091fed04adb41822a654
#
_cell.length_a   1.000
_cell.length_b   1.000
_cell.length_c   1.000
_cell.angle_alpha   90.00
_cell.angle_beta   90.00
_cell.angle_gamma   90.00
#
_symmetry.space_group_name_H-M   'P 1'
#
loop_
_entity.id
_entity.type
_entity.pdbx_description
1 polymer ?
#
loop_
_entity_poly.entity_id
_entity_poly.type
_entity_poly.pdbx_seq_one_letter_code
_entity_poly.pdbx_strand_id
1 'polypeptide(L)'
;MEKNKIHIYLYNVLIVLCLLGGAVYVVSQFMHFGSGEFTDNARVRQNVVPQSSRVQGFIREVRFADFQQVKKGDTLVIIEDAEFRLRLAQAETNLIRAEQGSQGTASSIVTTKTSMTVTEAGIESARVQMENAMREETRFKKLLSQDAVTQQQYDKVHTGYLSAKATYEQAVRSRQMQSAVMTEQGHHLSISEQGIELARRAVDLARLNLSYCYIIATCNGTVGTKDIHVGQLVNPGQTLVSIVDNGERWVEANYKESQLPHIKVGSKAEITADAVPGIQYTGTVERISDATGSAFSLIPIDNATGNFVKVEQRVTVRIKLNENADVARLKSGYNVECIIEE
;
A
#
# COMPACT_ATOMS: atom_id res chain seq x y z
N MET A 1 62.78 -22.57 71.73
CA MET A 1 61.51 -21.79 71.61
C MET A 1 61.38 -20.99 70.33
N GLU A 2 62.38 -20.76 69.53
CA GLU A 2 62.36 -19.96 68.32
C GLU A 2 61.72 -20.70 67.06
N LYS A 3 61.91 -22.01 66.93
CA LYS A 3 61.38 -22.74 65.77
C LYS A 3 59.85 -22.74 65.66
N ASN A 4 59.12 -22.71 66.77
CA ASN A 4 57.64 -22.69 66.73
C ASN A 4 57.08 -21.34 66.31
N LYS A 5 57.80 -20.24 66.56
CA LYS A 5 57.31 -18.90 66.10
C LYS A 5 57.44 -18.76 64.58
N ILE A 6 58.41 -19.32 63.95
CA ILE A 6 58.58 -19.28 62.50
C ILE A 6 57.54 -20.06 61.79
N HIS A 7 57.08 -21.21 62.27
CA HIS A 7 56.00 -21.97 61.72
C HIS A 7 54.61 -21.24 61.83
N ILE A 8 54.37 -20.54 62.95
CA ILE A 8 53.15 -19.73 63.15
C ILE A 8 53.10 -18.54 62.16
N TYR A 9 54.30 -17.86 61.97
CA TYR A 9 54.37 -16.80 60.96
C TYR A 9 54.17 -17.29 59.55
N LEU A 10 54.70 -18.45 59.17
CA LEU A 10 54.55 -19.04 57.85
C LEU A 10 53.10 -19.45 57.58
N TYR A 11 52.42 -19.99 58.59
CA TYR A 11 51.04 -20.39 58.54
C TYR A 11 50.07 -19.14 58.39
N ASN A 12 50.35 -18.09 59.12
CA ASN A 12 49.56 -16.84 59.02
C ASN A 12 49.79 -16.16 57.65
N VAL A 13 51.01 -16.17 57.11
CA VAL A 13 51.32 -15.67 55.74
C VAL A 13 50.57 -16.48 54.68
N LEU A 14 50.52 -17.82 54.85
CA LEU A 14 49.79 -18.69 53.91
C LEU A 14 48.27 -18.44 53.96
N ILE A 15 47.70 -18.21 55.15
CA ILE A 15 46.26 -17.88 55.30
C ILE A 15 45.95 -16.52 54.65
N VAL A 16 46.80 -15.52 54.88
CA VAL A 16 46.60 -14.19 54.26
C VAL A 16 46.69 -14.26 52.74
N LEU A 17 47.61 -15.09 52.20
CA LEU A 17 47.77 -15.29 50.74
C LEU A 17 46.59 -16.01 50.13
N CYS A 18 46.00 -17.02 50.84
CA CYS A 18 44.74 -17.66 50.42
C CYS A 18 43.54 -16.72 50.46
N LEU A 19 43.44 -15.87 51.48
CA LEU A 19 42.38 -14.87 51.60
C LEU A 19 42.48 -13.80 50.50
N LEU A 20 43.69 -13.32 50.21
CA LEU A 20 43.94 -12.41 49.08
C LEU A 20 43.66 -13.06 47.74
N GLY A 21 44.05 -14.30 47.52
CA GLY A 21 43.74 -15.05 46.31
C GLY A 21 42.22 -15.27 46.13
N GLY A 22 41.53 -15.63 47.22
CA GLY A 22 40.07 -15.73 47.23
C GLY A 22 39.39 -14.39 46.98
N ALA A 23 39.87 -13.32 47.56
CA ALA A 23 39.32 -11.97 47.34
C ALA A 23 39.53 -11.52 45.87
N VAL A 24 40.75 -11.75 45.32
CA VAL A 24 41.04 -11.45 43.90
C VAL A 24 40.18 -12.28 42.98
N TYR A 25 39.96 -13.56 43.29
CA TYR A 25 39.07 -14.43 42.50
C TYR A 25 37.61 -13.95 42.55
N VAL A 26 37.11 -13.59 43.72
CA VAL A 26 35.76 -13.04 43.86
C VAL A 26 35.63 -11.69 43.10
N VAL A 27 36.59 -10.80 43.27
CA VAL A 27 36.61 -9.51 42.56
C VAL A 27 36.68 -9.72 41.04
N SER A 28 37.48 -10.67 40.54
CA SER A 28 37.57 -10.96 39.11
C SER A 28 36.29 -11.53 38.52
N GLN A 29 35.45 -12.20 39.35
CA GLN A 29 34.19 -12.75 38.92
C GLN A 29 33.10 -11.67 38.82
N PHE A 30 33.17 -10.58 39.61
CA PHE A 30 32.21 -9.50 39.65
C PHE A 30 32.62 -8.22 38.91
N MET A 31 33.92 -8.04 38.66
CA MET A 31 34.45 -6.88 37.94
C MET A 31 34.93 -7.33 36.56
N HIS A 32 34.25 -6.92 35.54
CA HIS A 32 34.69 -7.05 34.13
C HIS A 32 35.88 -6.10 33.94
N PHE A 33 37.09 -6.60 34.10
CA PHE A 33 38.36 -5.87 33.79
C PHE A 33 38.64 -5.92 32.27
N GLY A 34 37.66 -5.65 31.40
CA GLY A 34 37.84 -5.56 29.96
C GLY A 34 38.03 -4.11 29.52
N SER A 35 38.84 -3.88 28.53
CA SER A 35 38.98 -2.61 27.82
C SER A 35 37.78 -2.38 26.91
N GLY A 36 36.60 -2.02 27.47
CA GLY A 36 35.39 -1.75 26.71
C GLY A 36 34.22 -1.34 27.60
N GLU A 37 33.26 -0.67 27.01
CA GLU A 37 32.05 -0.22 27.72
C GLU A 37 31.03 -1.36 27.81
N PHE A 38 30.69 -1.74 29.05
CA PHE A 38 29.81 -2.85 29.38
C PHE A 38 28.40 -2.36 29.72
N THR A 39 27.40 -3.11 29.26
CA THR A 39 25.99 -2.98 29.73
C THR A 39 25.28 -4.34 29.76
N ASP A 40 24.52 -4.56 30.82
CA ASP A 40 23.58 -5.68 31.02
C ASP A 40 22.14 -5.29 30.62
N ASN A 41 21.90 -4.00 30.35
CA ASN A 41 20.61 -3.48 29.94
C ASN A 41 20.49 -3.44 28.42
N ALA A 42 20.52 -4.62 27.82
CA ALA A 42 20.40 -4.78 26.37
C ALA A 42 19.42 -5.90 26.03
N ARG A 43 18.74 -5.74 24.89
CA ARG A 43 17.75 -6.71 24.42
C ARG A 43 17.84 -6.91 22.92
N VAL A 44 17.62 -8.15 22.51
CA VAL A 44 17.44 -8.48 21.09
C VAL A 44 16.08 -7.96 20.62
N ARG A 45 16.07 -7.31 19.45
CA ARG A 45 14.87 -6.80 18.80
C ARG A 45 14.74 -7.35 17.38
N GLN A 46 13.51 -7.50 16.95
CA GLN A 46 13.11 -7.83 15.58
C GLN A 46 11.90 -6.97 15.22
N ASN A 47 11.63 -6.80 13.94
CA ASN A 47 10.40 -6.16 13.50
C ASN A 47 9.19 -7.02 13.87
N VAL A 48 8.23 -6.42 14.55
CA VAL A 48 6.93 -7.03 14.85
C VAL A 48 5.90 -6.32 14.00
N VAL A 49 5.30 -7.05 13.06
CA VAL A 49 4.38 -6.53 12.05
C VAL A 49 2.95 -6.92 12.41
N PRO A 50 2.13 -5.98 12.92
CA PRO A 50 0.74 -6.27 13.23
C PRO A 50 -0.06 -6.46 11.94
N GLN A 51 -0.89 -7.50 11.90
CA GLN A 51 -1.85 -7.79 10.85
C GLN A 51 -3.23 -7.35 11.33
N SER A 52 -3.74 -6.27 10.76
CA SER A 52 -5.01 -5.67 11.17
C SER A 52 -6.08 -5.87 10.10
N SER A 53 -7.35 -5.96 10.54
CA SER A 53 -8.48 -5.97 9.62
C SER A 53 -8.65 -4.61 8.95
N ARG A 54 -9.01 -4.62 7.67
CA ARG A 54 -9.42 -3.41 6.90
C ARG A 54 -10.94 -3.30 6.75
N VAL A 55 -11.65 -4.38 7.04
CA VAL A 55 -13.11 -4.46 6.89
C VAL A 55 -13.74 -4.93 8.21
N GLN A 56 -15.00 -4.59 8.39
CA GLN A 56 -15.82 -5.13 9.47
C GLN A 56 -16.45 -6.45 9.04
N GLY A 57 -16.50 -7.42 9.94
CA GLY A 57 -17.17 -8.70 9.71
C GLY A 57 -16.87 -9.72 10.78
N PHE A 58 -17.50 -10.88 10.69
CA PHE A 58 -17.25 -11.99 11.60
C PHE A 58 -16.10 -12.86 11.07
N ILE A 59 -15.26 -13.36 11.98
CA ILE A 59 -14.20 -14.31 11.62
C ILE A 59 -14.86 -15.64 11.23
N ARG A 60 -14.67 -16.05 9.98
CA ARG A 60 -15.14 -17.35 9.47
C ARG A 60 -14.16 -18.45 9.78
N GLU A 61 -12.86 -18.19 9.66
CA GLU A 61 -11.81 -19.20 9.79
C GLU A 61 -10.50 -18.57 10.26
N VAL A 62 -9.77 -19.26 11.13
CA VAL A 62 -8.41 -18.92 11.54
C VAL A 62 -7.49 -20.06 11.11
N ARG A 63 -6.51 -19.80 10.28
CA ARG A 63 -5.65 -20.77 9.60
C ARG A 63 -4.23 -20.84 10.13
N PHE A 64 -3.99 -20.38 11.33
CA PHE A 64 -2.70 -20.50 11.98
C PHE A 64 -2.83 -21.02 13.39
N ALA A 65 -1.75 -21.62 13.91
CA ALA A 65 -1.58 -21.99 15.32
C ALA A 65 -0.60 -21.00 15.97
N ASP A 66 -0.60 -20.96 17.32
CA ASP A 66 0.33 -20.17 18.09
C ASP A 66 1.78 -20.51 17.72
N PHE A 67 2.58 -19.49 17.53
CA PHE A 67 4.01 -19.59 17.21
C PHE A 67 4.36 -20.35 15.92
N GLN A 68 3.38 -20.53 15.04
CA GLN A 68 3.59 -21.15 13.73
C GLN A 68 4.45 -20.26 12.85
N GLN A 69 5.38 -20.87 12.10
CA GLN A 69 6.09 -20.19 11.02
C GLN A 69 5.19 -20.03 9.81
N VAL A 70 5.16 -18.83 9.25
CA VAL A 70 4.38 -18.46 8.08
C VAL A 70 5.25 -17.78 7.03
N LYS A 71 4.84 -17.90 5.78
CA LYS A 71 5.47 -17.25 4.64
C LYS A 71 4.62 -16.04 4.20
N LYS A 72 5.28 -15.06 3.63
CA LYS A 72 4.59 -13.94 2.97
C LYS A 72 3.60 -14.45 1.95
N GLY A 73 2.34 -14.02 2.06
CA GLY A 73 1.22 -14.45 1.20
C GLY A 73 0.35 -15.55 1.79
N ASP A 74 0.75 -16.22 2.88
CA ASP A 74 -0.09 -17.20 3.56
C ASP A 74 -1.34 -16.53 4.13
N THR A 75 -2.51 -17.16 3.94
CA THR A 75 -3.76 -16.66 4.50
C THR A 75 -3.85 -17.06 5.98
N LEU A 76 -3.95 -16.09 6.85
CA LEU A 76 -3.99 -16.26 8.31
C LEU A 76 -5.42 -16.31 8.84
N VAL A 77 -6.25 -15.35 8.40
CA VAL A 77 -7.63 -15.21 8.85
C VAL A 77 -8.54 -14.97 7.66
N ILE A 78 -9.71 -15.57 7.70
CA ILE A 78 -10.77 -15.32 6.72
C ILE A 78 -11.96 -14.71 7.46
N ILE A 79 -12.33 -13.51 7.07
CA ILE A 79 -13.55 -12.82 7.49
C ILE A 79 -14.69 -13.26 6.57
N GLU A 80 -15.91 -13.31 7.07
CA GLU A 80 -17.08 -13.67 6.28
C GLU A 80 -17.22 -12.77 5.04
N ASP A 81 -17.19 -13.39 3.88
CA ASP A 81 -17.05 -12.72 2.58
C ASP A 81 -18.35 -12.69 1.76
N ALA A 82 -19.44 -13.27 2.29
CA ALA A 82 -20.70 -13.42 1.56
C ALA A 82 -21.27 -12.08 1.08
N GLU A 83 -21.30 -11.07 1.94
CA GLU A 83 -21.79 -9.73 1.58
C GLU A 83 -20.91 -9.07 0.53
N PHE A 84 -19.59 -9.19 0.65
CA PHE A 84 -18.63 -8.61 -0.29
C PHE A 84 -18.70 -9.27 -1.67
N ARG A 85 -18.95 -10.58 -1.73
CA ARG A 85 -19.22 -11.30 -2.99
C ARG A 85 -20.51 -10.83 -3.66
N LEU A 86 -21.58 -10.61 -2.89
CA LEU A 86 -22.82 -10.06 -3.43
C LEU A 86 -22.63 -8.64 -3.97
N ARG A 87 -21.88 -7.80 -3.26
CA ARG A 87 -21.53 -6.44 -3.73
C ARG A 87 -20.70 -6.49 -5.02
N LEU A 88 -19.75 -7.41 -5.13
CA LEU A 88 -18.99 -7.62 -6.36
C LEU A 88 -19.90 -8.03 -7.52
N ALA A 89 -20.74 -9.05 -7.33
CA ALA A 89 -21.67 -9.52 -8.34
C ALA A 89 -22.66 -8.41 -8.79
N GLN A 90 -23.11 -7.56 -7.87
CA GLN A 90 -23.95 -6.40 -8.19
C GLN A 90 -23.19 -5.38 -9.04
N ALA A 91 -21.92 -5.08 -8.71
CA ALA A 91 -21.10 -4.16 -9.47
C ALA A 91 -20.79 -4.72 -10.88
N GLU A 92 -20.50 -6.01 -11.01
CA GLU A 92 -20.30 -6.68 -12.31
C GLU A 92 -21.56 -6.64 -13.17
N THR A 93 -22.75 -6.85 -12.57
CA THR A 93 -24.03 -6.73 -13.28
C THR A 93 -24.26 -5.30 -13.79
N ASN A 94 -23.91 -4.29 -12.99
CA ASN A 94 -24.03 -2.89 -13.39
C ASN A 94 -23.06 -2.55 -14.54
N LEU A 95 -21.84 -3.11 -14.55
CA LEU A 95 -20.88 -2.96 -15.65
C LEU A 95 -21.48 -3.54 -16.94
N ILE A 96 -21.99 -4.77 -16.92
CA ILE A 96 -22.63 -5.41 -18.08
C ILE A 96 -23.78 -4.56 -18.60
N ARG A 97 -24.59 -3.99 -17.71
CA ARG A 97 -25.70 -3.10 -18.11
C ARG A 97 -25.20 -1.82 -18.80
N ALA A 98 -24.13 -1.22 -18.29
CA ALA A 98 -23.54 -0.04 -18.89
C ALA A 98 -22.95 -0.36 -20.30
N GLU A 99 -22.29 -1.50 -20.45
CA GLU A 99 -21.75 -1.98 -21.75
C GLU A 99 -22.89 -2.20 -22.76
N GLN A 100 -23.97 -2.86 -22.36
CA GLN A 100 -25.14 -3.06 -23.22
C GLN A 100 -25.80 -1.73 -23.62
N GLY A 101 -25.90 -0.78 -22.70
CA GLY A 101 -26.40 0.57 -22.98
C GLY A 101 -25.57 1.31 -24.02
N SER A 102 -24.25 1.25 -23.91
CA SER A 102 -23.32 1.84 -24.90
C SER A 102 -23.45 1.17 -26.27
N GLN A 103 -23.55 -0.15 -26.30
CA GLN A 103 -23.73 -0.90 -27.54
C GLN A 103 -25.04 -0.55 -28.24
N GLY A 104 -26.13 -0.33 -27.46
CA GLY A 104 -27.40 0.16 -27.99
C GLY A 104 -27.25 1.53 -28.64
N THR A 105 -26.54 2.46 -28.01
CA THR A 105 -26.27 3.80 -28.57
C THR A 105 -25.42 3.70 -29.84
N ALA A 106 -24.37 2.87 -29.86
CA ALA A 106 -23.56 2.64 -31.04
C ALA A 106 -24.37 2.07 -32.22
N SER A 107 -25.28 1.13 -31.95
CA SER A 107 -26.22 0.58 -32.96
C SER A 107 -27.14 1.65 -33.53
N SER A 108 -27.64 2.56 -32.69
CA SER A 108 -28.48 3.69 -33.12
C SER A 108 -27.69 4.64 -34.05
N ILE A 109 -26.41 4.89 -33.80
CA ILE A 109 -25.54 5.68 -34.70
C ILE A 109 -25.44 5.01 -36.08
N VAL A 110 -25.23 3.69 -36.12
CA VAL A 110 -25.16 2.93 -37.38
C VAL A 110 -26.46 3.06 -38.17
N THR A 111 -27.62 2.96 -37.48
CA THR A 111 -28.93 3.13 -38.12
C THR A 111 -29.10 4.54 -38.69
N THR A 112 -28.73 5.58 -37.93
CA THR A 112 -28.78 6.98 -38.40
C THR A 112 -27.84 7.19 -39.60
N LYS A 113 -26.65 6.65 -39.57
CA LYS A 113 -25.69 6.71 -40.68
C LYS A 113 -26.25 6.07 -41.95
N THR A 114 -26.92 4.90 -41.83
CA THR A 114 -27.55 4.23 -42.96
C THR A 114 -28.71 5.08 -43.53
N SER A 115 -29.52 5.68 -42.67
CA SER A 115 -30.56 6.60 -43.05
C SER A 115 -30.02 7.84 -43.80
N MET A 116 -28.86 8.38 -43.36
CA MET A 116 -28.19 9.47 -44.07
C MET A 116 -27.78 9.09 -45.50
N THR A 117 -27.29 7.86 -45.74
CA THR A 117 -26.92 7.38 -47.07
C THR A 117 -28.14 7.35 -48.01
N VAL A 118 -29.29 6.94 -47.52
CA VAL A 118 -30.53 6.97 -48.28
C VAL A 118 -30.95 8.42 -48.59
N THR A 119 -30.84 9.32 -47.64
CA THR A 119 -31.13 10.74 -47.85
C THR A 119 -30.18 11.38 -48.84
N GLU A 120 -28.88 11.02 -48.86
CA GLU A 120 -27.89 11.49 -49.85
C GLU A 120 -28.23 11.06 -51.28
N ALA A 121 -28.73 9.84 -51.46
CA ALA A 121 -29.24 9.39 -52.75
C ALA A 121 -30.47 10.19 -53.20
N GLY A 122 -31.36 10.53 -52.23
CA GLY A 122 -32.50 11.41 -52.46
C GLY A 122 -32.13 12.85 -52.86
N ILE A 123 -31.11 13.42 -52.25
CA ILE A 123 -30.54 14.74 -52.58
C ILE A 123 -29.99 14.74 -54.00
N GLU A 124 -29.26 13.69 -54.38
CA GLU A 124 -28.72 13.58 -55.73
C GLU A 124 -29.82 13.50 -56.80
N SER A 125 -30.88 12.73 -56.54
CA SER A 125 -32.09 12.70 -57.41
C SER A 125 -32.73 14.07 -57.53
N ALA A 126 -32.96 14.77 -56.41
CA ALA A 126 -33.54 16.11 -56.42
C ALA A 126 -32.67 17.14 -57.13
N ARG A 127 -31.32 17.02 -56.98
CA ARG A 127 -30.35 17.87 -57.67
C ARG A 127 -30.45 17.73 -59.20
N VAL A 128 -30.48 16.49 -59.68
CA VAL A 128 -30.65 16.21 -61.15
C VAL A 128 -31.96 16.78 -61.67
N GLN A 129 -33.07 16.65 -60.92
CA GLN A 129 -34.34 17.22 -61.31
C GLN A 129 -34.32 18.75 -61.36
N MET A 130 -33.72 19.40 -60.35
CA MET A 130 -33.56 20.85 -60.32
C MET A 130 -32.66 21.34 -61.51
N GLU A 131 -31.57 20.69 -61.79
CA GLU A 131 -30.68 21.04 -62.92
C GLU A 131 -31.35 20.87 -64.27
N ASN A 132 -32.20 19.84 -64.43
CA ASN A 132 -33.00 19.68 -65.64
C ASN A 132 -34.01 20.80 -65.81
N ALA A 133 -34.78 21.12 -64.71
CA ALA A 133 -35.73 22.22 -64.74
C ALA A 133 -35.06 23.58 -64.96
N MET A 134 -33.85 23.81 -64.43
CA MET A 134 -33.06 25.03 -64.63
C MET A 134 -32.60 25.15 -66.13
N ARG A 135 -32.17 24.05 -66.73
CA ARG A 135 -31.84 24.08 -68.17
C ARG A 135 -33.04 24.36 -69.06
N GLU A 136 -34.19 23.83 -68.67
CA GLU A 136 -35.44 24.10 -69.41
C GLU A 136 -35.89 25.55 -69.23
N GLU A 137 -35.87 26.10 -68.04
CA GLU A 137 -36.16 27.51 -67.72
C GLU A 137 -35.24 28.45 -68.53
N THR A 138 -33.93 28.15 -68.56
CA THR A 138 -32.94 28.95 -69.30
C THR A 138 -33.24 28.93 -70.81
N ARG A 139 -33.63 27.80 -71.36
CA ARG A 139 -34.03 27.66 -72.77
C ARG A 139 -35.28 28.48 -73.06
N PHE A 140 -36.34 28.32 -72.26
CA PHE A 140 -37.56 29.09 -72.43
C PHE A 140 -37.40 30.59 -72.25
N LYS A 141 -36.53 31.03 -71.35
CA LYS A 141 -36.18 32.44 -71.20
C LYS A 141 -35.55 33.02 -72.49
N LYS A 142 -34.69 32.26 -73.15
CA LYS A 142 -34.10 32.68 -74.45
C LYS A 142 -35.15 32.70 -75.55
N LEU A 143 -36.07 31.71 -75.61
CA LEU A 143 -37.15 31.68 -76.59
C LEU A 143 -38.16 32.82 -76.38
N LEU A 144 -38.44 33.18 -75.16
CA LEU A 144 -39.29 34.31 -74.81
C LEU A 144 -38.67 35.65 -75.33
N SER A 145 -37.37 35.85 -75.17
CA SER A 145 -36.67 37.01 -75.68
C SER A 145 -36.60 37.09 -77.20
N GLN A 146 -37.02 36.01 -77.90
CA GLN A 146 -37.14 35.91 -79.37
C GLN A 146 -38.57 35.89 -79.82
N ASP A 147 -39.53 36.18 -78.89
CA ASP A 147 -40.99 36.11 -79.14
C ASP A 147 -41.48 34.75 -79.66
N ALA A 148 -40.69 33.65 -79.41
CA ALA A 148 -40.99 32.31 -79.89
C ALA A 148 -41.93 31.49 -78.96
N VAL A 149 -42.18 31.97 -77.72
CA VAL A 149 -43.09 31.39 -76.73
C VAL A 149 -43.84 32.49 -76.00
N THR A 150 -45.02 32.14 -75.40
CA THR A 150 -45.83 33.07 -74.61
C THR A 150 -45.31 33.28 -73.18
N GLN A 151 -45.58 34.42 -72.56
CA GLN A 151 -45.23 34.67 -71.15
C GLN A 151 -45.81 33.57 -70.23
N GLN A 152 -47.01 33.13 -70.46
CA GLN A 152 -47.67 32.08 -69.70
C GLN A 152 -46.91 30.72 -69.78
N GLN A 153 -46.32 30.41 -70.92
CA GLN A 153 -45.50 29.21 -71.08
C GLN A 153 -44.17 29.31 -70.31
N TYR A 154 -43.53 30.48 -70.31
CA TYR A 154 -42.32 30.76 -69.51
C TYR A 154 -42.64 30.68 -68.02
N ASP A 155 -43.72 31.35 -67.53
CA ASP A 155 -44.08 31.35 -66.12
C ASP A 155 -44.35 29.96 -65.58
N LYS A 156 -44.96 29.05 -66.38
CA LYS A 156 -45.15 27.65 -66.04
C LYS A 156 -43.83 26.91 -65.81
N VAL A 157 -42.88 27.11 -66.71
CA VAL A 157 -41.53 26.45 -66.61
C VAL A 157 -40.75 27.03 -65.46
N HIS A 158 -40.79 28.35 -65.27
CA HIS A 158 -40.16 29.04 -64.13
C HIS A 158 -40.71 28.55 -62.77
N THR A 159 -42.01 28.39 -62.65
CA THR A 159 -42.66 27.83 -61.43
C THR A 159 -42.20 26.37 -61.22
N GLY A 160 -42.05 25.58 -62.31
CA GLY A 160 -41.51 24.22 -62.24
C GLY A 160 -40.09 24.18 -61.73
N TYR A 161 -39.21 25.09 -62.16
CA TYR A 161 -37.85 25.23 -61.65
C TYR A 161 -37.84 25.62 -60.14
N LEU A 162 -38.62 26.59 -59.72
CA LEU A 162 -38.72 27.02 -58.31
C LEU A 162 -39.19 25.87 -57.42
N SER A 163 -40.17 25.06 -57.87
CA SER A 163 -40.63 23.88 -57.18
C SER A 163 -39.55 22.82 -57.03
N ALA A 164 -38.81 22.50 -58.10
CA ALA A 164 -37.71 21.55 -58.05
C ALA A 164 -36.56 22.02 -57.16
N LYS A 165 -36.25 23.32 -57.16
CA LYS A 165 -35.29 23.95 -56.31
C LYS A 165 -35.67 23.84 -54.83
N ALA A 166 -36.93 24.14 -54.49
CA ALA A 166 -37.44 24.01 -53.13
C ALA A 166 -37.36 22.55 -52.62
N THR A 167 -37.64 21.58 -53.47
CA THR A 167 -37.52 20.15 -53.11
C THR A 167 -36.06 19.76 -52.83
N TYR A 168 -35.10 20.23 -53.67
CA TYR A 168 -33.69 20.02 -53.42
C TYR A 168 -33.21 20.67 -52.06
N GLU A 169 -33.57 21.92 -51.84
CA GLU A 169 -33.22 22.63 -50.58
C GLU A 169 -33.81 21.93 -49.36
N GLN A 170 -35.06 21.41 -49.44
CA GLN A 170 -35.70 20.64 -48.38
C GLN A 170 -34.90 19.36 -48.08
N ALA A 171 -34.47 18.63 -49.11
CA ALA A 171 -33.69 17.41 -48.97
C ALA A 171 -32.31 17.69 -48.32
N VAL A 172 -31.65 18.79 -48.69
CA VAL A 172 -30.39 19.24 -48.09
C VAL A 172 -30.58 19.59 -46.60
N ARG A 173 -31.65 20.32 -46.24
CA ARG A 173 -31.95 20.64 -44.84
C ARG A 173 -32.28 19.38 -44.04
N SER A 174 -32.98 18.40 -44.62
CA SER A 174 -33.21 17.10 -43.95
C SER A 174 -31.94 16.38 -43.60
N ARG A 175 -30.96 16.37 -44.52
CA ARG A 175 -29.61 15.79 -44.25
C ARG A 175 -28.87 16.55 -43.13
N GLN A 176 -28.97 17.89 -43.11
CA GLN A 176 -28.38 18.71 -42.02
C GLN A 176 -28.95 18.35 -40.66
N MET A 177 -30.28 18.19 -40.56
CA MET A 177 -30.92 17.72 -39.32
C MET A 177 -30.45 16.34 -38.88
N GLN A 178 -30.32 15.38 -39.81
CA GLN A 178 -29.78 14.05 -39.49
C GLN A 178 -28.34 14.10 -39.03
N SER A 179 -27.52 14.99 -39.62
CA SER A 179 -26.12 15.22 -39.17
C SER A 179 -26.06 15.75 -37.75
N ALA A 180 -26.97 16.66 -37.36
CA ALA A 180 -27.05 17.17 -35.99
C ALA A 180 -27.45 16.06 -35.01
N VAL A 181 -28.43 15.24 -35.37
CA VAL A 181 -28.81 14.04 -34.55
C VAL A 181 -27.66 13.06 -34.39
N MET A 182 -26.90 12.81 -35.45
CA MET A 182 -25.72 11.93 -35.38
C MET A 182 -24.65 12.50 -34.44
N THR A 183 -24.43 13.81 -34.43
CA THR A 183 -23.50 14.48 -33.52
C THR A 183 -23.98 14.33 -32.06
N GLU A 184 -25.25 14.56 -31.80
CA GLU A 184 -25.85 14.34 -30.47
C GLU A 184 -25.69 12.89 -29.99
N GLN A 185 -26.00 11.92 -30.86
CA GLN A 185 -25.79 10.51 -30.54
C GLN A 185 -24.30 10.19 -30.25
N GLY A 186 -23.36 10.85 -30.96
CA GLY A 186 -21.92 10.73 -30.68
C GLY A 186 -21.57 11.22 -29.28
N HIS A 187 -22.15 12.34 -28.83
CA HIS A 187 -21.98 12.80 -27.44
C HIS A 187 -22.57 11.82 -26.43
N HIS A 188 -23.75 11.26 -26.71
CA HIS A 188 -24.37 10.23 -25.86
C HIS A 188 -23.51 8.96 -25.78
N LEU A 189 -22.87 8.55 -26.89
CA LEU A 189 -21.95 7.42 -26.88
C LEU A 189 -20.76 7.71 -25.96
N SER A 190 -20.14 8.88 -26.09
CA SER A 190 -19.04 9.29 -25.20
C SER A 190 -19.42 9.31 -23.73
N ILE A 191 -20.62 9.80 -23.39
CA ILE A 191 -21.15 9.75 -22.01
C ILE A 191 -21.34 8.31 -21.55
N SER A 192 -21.87 7.43 -22.41
CA SER A 192 -22.05 6.01 -22.10
C SER A 192 -20.72 5.29 -21.87
N GLU A 193 -19.67 5.61 -22.66
CA GLU A 193 -18.32 5.08 -22.47
C GLU A 193 -17.71 5.51 -21.13
N GLN A 194 -17.92 6.76 -20.73
CA GLN A 194 -17.52 7.23 -19.38
C GLN A 194 -18.30 6.48 -18.28
N GLY A 195 -19.59 6.18 -18.52
CA GLY A 195 -20.42 5.36 -17.63
C GLY A 195 -19.88 3.93 -17.46
N ILE A 196 -19.34 3.32 -18.52
CA ILE A 196 -18.67 2.02 -18.47
C ILE A 196 -17.42 2.10 -17.58
N GLU A 197 -16.61 3.13 -17.76
CA GLU A 197 -15.38 3.29 -16.96
C GLU A 197 -15.71 3.48 -15.46
N LEU A 198 -16.74 4.26 -15.16
CA LEU A 198 -17.23 4.41 -13.78
C LEU A 198 -17.69 3.07 -13.19
N ALA A 199 -18.46 2.29 -13.95
CA ALA A 199 -18.92 0.96 -13.51
C ALA A 199 -17.74 -0.01 -13.32
N ARG A 200 -16.72 0.06 -14.18
CA ARG A 200 -15.49 -0.74 -14.05
C ARG A 200 -14.74 -0.41 -12.76
N ARG A 201 -14.61 0.88 -12.43
CA ARG A 201 -14.00 1.30 -11.15
C ARG A 201 -14.79 0.82 -9.93
N ALA A 202 -16.12 0.75 -10.04
CA ALA A 202 -16.95 0.17 -8.98
C ALA A 202 -16.70 -1.33 -8.78
N VAL A 203 -16.48 -2.08 -9.88
CA VAL A 203 -16.08 -3.50 -9.82
C VAL A 203 -14.70 -3.64 -9.16
N ASP A 204 -13.73 -2.82 -9.55
CA ASP A 204 -12.38 -2.85 -8.96
C ASP A 204 -12.42 -2.58 -7.45
N LEU A 205 -13.22 -1.60 -7.02
CA LEU A 205 -13.42 -1.29 -5.59
C LEU A 205 -14.08 -2.45 -4.84
N ALA A 206 -15.12 -3.06 -5.41
CA ALA A 206 -15.79 -4.20 -4.80
C ALA A 206 -14.86 -5.42 -4.67
N ARG A 207 -14.03 -5.67 -5.70
CA ARG A 207 -13.00 -6.74 -5.70
C ARG A 207 -11.92 -6.47 -4.66
N LEU A 208 -11.47 -5.22 -4.52
CA LEU A 208 -10.51 -4.81 -3.50
C LEU A 208 -11.07 -5.04 -2.09
N ASN A 209 -12.32 -4.64 -1.84
CA ASN A 209 -12.97 -4.86 -0.55
C ASN A 209 -13.13 -6.36 -0.23
N LEU A 210 -13.45 -7.19 -1.23
CA LEU A 210 -13.50 -8.64 -1.08
C LEU A 210 -12.12 -9.21 -0.72
N SER A 211 -11.03 -8.69 -1.33
CA SER A 211 -9.68 -9.13 -1.00
C SER A 211 -9.29 -8.84 0.44
N TYR A 212 -9.84 -7.79 1.06
CA TYR A 212 -9.61 -7.45 2.46
C TYR A 212 -10.27 -8.42 3.46
N CYS A 213 -11.17 -9.29 3.00
CA CYS A 213 -11.69 -10.37 3.83
C CYS A 213 -10.66 -11.48 4.10
N TYR A 214 -9.57 -11.51 3.34
CA TYR A 214 -8.48 -12.47 3.48
C TYR A 214 -7.27 -11.77 4.07
N ILE A 215 -7.02 -11.99 5.36
CA ILE A 215 -5.85 -11.43 6.05
C ILE A 215 -4.66 -12.32 5.72
N ILE A 216 -3.71 -11.77 5.01
CA ILE A 216 -2.51 -12.48 4.53
C ILE A 216 -1.26 -12.02 5.28
N ALA A 217 -0.31 -12.91 5.50
CA ALA A 217 1.00 -12.58 6.05
C ALA A 217 1.75 -11.62 5.13
N THR A 218 2.20 -10.48 5.66
CA THR A 218 2.92 -9.45 4.89
C THR A 218 4.44 -9.70 4.82
N CYS A 219 4.97 -10.52 5.74
CA CYS A 219 6.37 -10.93 5.80
C CYS A 219 6.51 -12.41 6.15
N ASN A 220 7.72 -12.95 5.98
CA ASN A 220 8.08 -14.28 6.49
C ASN A 220 8.41 -14.16 7.97
N GLY A 221 7.81 -15.00 8.81
CA GLY A 221 8.07 -14.88 10.23
C GLY A 221 7.34 -15.89 11.08
N THR A 222 7.32 -15.64 12.37
CA THR A 222 6.62 -16.46 13.36
C THR A 222 5.43 -15.67 13.88
N VAL A 223 4.26 -16.28 13.82
CA VAL A 223 3.01 -15.70 14.34
C VAL A 223 3.05 -15.67 15.87
N GLY A 224 2.52 -14.63 16.47
CA GLY A 224 2.35 -14.51 17.92
C GLY A 224 1.22 -15.39 18.47
N THR A 225 0.71 -15.04 19.63
CA THR A 225 -0.43 -15.70 20.28
C THR A 225 -1.74 -15.45 19.53
N LYS A 226 -2.60 -16.43 19.54
CA LYS A 226 -3.92 -16.39 18.92
C LYS A 226 -4.96 -15.88 19.92
N ASP A 227 -5.21 -14.56 19.88
CA ASP A 227 -6.19 -13.90 20.75
C ASP A 227 -7.56 -13.72 20.06
N ILE A 228 -7.78 -14.36 18.90
CA ILE A 228 -8.99 -14.25 18.10
C ILE A 228 -9.68 -15.61 17.92
N HIS A 229 -11.01 -15.57 17.80
CA HIS A 229 -11.84 -16.78 17.73
C HIS A 229 -12.79 -16.73 16.54
N VAL A 230 -13.13 -17.89 15.99
CA VAL A 230 -14.15 -18.03 14.96
C VAL A 230 -15.49 -17.53 15.50
N GLY A 231 -16.23 -16.76 14.70
CA GLY A 231 -17.48 -16.11 15.10
C GLY A 231 -17.30 -14.76 15.83
N GLN A 232 -16.08 -14.32 16.10
CA GLN A 232 -15.80 -13.01 16.69
C GLN A 232 -16.02 -11.91 15.66
N LEU A 233 -16.69 -10.82 16.06
CA LEU A 233 -16.79 -9.60 15.26
C LEU A 233 -15.49 -8.81 15.33
N VAL A 234 -14.98 -8.40 14.17
CA VAL A 234 -13.79 -7.54 14.05
C VAL A 234 -14.12 -6.24 13.33
N ASN A 235 -13.40 -5.19 13.70
CA ASN A 235 -13.57 -3.85 13.14
C ASN A 235 -12.34 -3.41 12.34
N PRO A 236 -12.48 -2.46 11.40
CA PRO A 236 -11.36 -1.87 10.70
C PRO A 236 -10.34 -1.27 11.68
N GLY A 237 -9.04 -1.55 11.46
CA GLY A 237 -7.94 -1.11 12.31
C GLY A 237 -7.66 -2.04 13.49
N GLN A 238 -8.51 -3.00 13.80
CA GLN A 238 -8.28 -3.97 14.87
C GLN A 238 -7.15 -4.92 14.47
N THR A 239 -6.11 -5.01 15.31
CA THR A 239 -5.04 -5.99 15.14
C THR A 239 -5.56 -7.38 15.47
N LEU A 240 -5.37 -8.31 14.55
CA LEU A 240 -5.82 -9.70 14.69
C LEU A 240 -4.70 -10.62 15.17
N VAL A 241 -3.49 -10.37 14.69
CA VAL A 241 -2.29 -11.13 15.04
C VAL A 241 -1.06 -10.31 14.69
N SER A 242 0.06 -10.57 15.36
CA SER A 242 1.35 -9.96 15.04
C SER A 242 2.30 -11.02 14.53
N ILE A 243 3.10 -10.68 13.51
CA ILE A 243 4.15 -11.55 12.96
C ILE A 243 5.50 -10.96 13.38
N VAL A 244 6.32 -11.77 14.02
CA VAL A 244 7.74 -11.47 14.26
C VAL A 244 8.49 -11.81 12.99
N ASP A 245 9.00 -10.80 12.30
CA ASP A 245 9.72 -10.95 11.04
C ASP A 245 11.05 -11.68 11.25
N ASN A 246 11.33 -12.69 10.44
CA ASN A 246 12.60 -13.44 10.46
C ASN A 246 13.77 -12.67 9.80
N GLY A 247 13.55 -11.44 9.33
CA GLY A 247 14.55 -10.59 8.71
C GLY A 247 15.62 -10.10 9.69
N GLU A 248 15.86 -8.80 9.70
CA GLU A 248 16.90 -8.18 10.52
C GLU A 248 16.66 -8.37 12.02
N ARG A 249 17.74 -8.75 12.72
CA ARG A 249 17.84 -8.74 14.17
C ARG A 249 18.89 -7.71 14.58
N TRP A 250 18.59 -6.97 15.63
CA TRP A 250 19.53 -6.03 16.21
C TRP A 250 19.46 -6.09 17.73
N VAL A 251 20.42 -5.52 18.38
CA VAL A 251 20.41 -5.35 19.83
C VAL A 251 20.21 -3.87 20.14
N GLU A 252 19.28 -3.61 21.03
CA GLU A 252 19.09 -2.31 21.67
C GLU A 252 19.75 -2.37 23.05
N ALA A 253 20.92 -1.72 23.16
CA ALA A 253 21.72 -1.67 24.36
C ALA A 253 21.67 -0.26 24.97
N ASN A 254 21.34 -0.16 26.26
CA ASN A 254 21.22 1.11 26.96
C ASN A 254 22.47 1.37 27.78
N TYR A 255 23.29 2.28 27.32
CA TYR A 255 24.52 2.73 28.00
C TYR A 255 24.24 3.98 28.83
N LYS A 256 25.04 4.17 29.88
CA LYS A 256 25.02 5.38 30.69
C LYS A 256 25.57 6.57 29.90
N GLU A 257 25.07 7.77 30.16
CA GLU A 257 25.58 9.00 29.54
C GLU A 257 27.09 9.15 29.69
N SER A 258 27.64 8.71 30.81
CA SER A 258 29.12 8.76 31.10
C SER A 258 29.94 7.83 30.21
N GLN A 259 29.36 6.80 29.61
CA GLN A 259 30.02 5.82 28.76
C GLN A 259 30.05 6.25 27.27
N LEU A 260 29.15 7.15 26.86
CA LEU A 260 28.98 7.57 25.47
C LEU A 260 30.27 8.16 24.81
N PRO A 261 31.14 8.91 25.50
CA PRO A 261 32.34 9.44 24.87
C PRO A 261 33.27 8.39 24.24
N HIS A 262 33.18 7.15 24.73
CA HIS A 262 33.99 6.02 24.27
C HIS A 262 33.30 5.18 23.21
N ILE A 263 31.99 5.41 22.95
CA ILE A 263 31.17 4.64 21.98
C ILE A 263 31.01 5.44 20.69
N LYS A 264 31.42 4.87 19.57
CA LYS A 264 31.32 5.48 18.24
C LYS A 264 30.52 4.59 17.30
N VAL A 265 29.88 5.21 16.32
CA VAL A 265 29.26 4.46 15.21
C VAL A 265 30.37 3.73 14.45
N GLY A 266 30.20 2.43 14.26
CA GLY A 266 31.19 1.55 13.66
C GLY A 266 32.05 0.77 14.65
N SER A 267 32.00 1.08 15.97
CA SER A 267 32.67 0.28 17.00
C SER A 267 32.18 -1.16 17.01
N LYS A 268 33.08 -2.10 17.28
CA LYS A 268 32.71 -3.51 17.43
C LYS A 268 32.06 -3.76 18.78
N ALA A 269 31.11 -4.65 18.80
CA ALA A 269 30.41 -5.08 20.01
C ALA A 269 30.47 -6.60 20.13
N GLU A 270 30.81 -7.07 21.32
CA GLU A 270 30.67 -8.45 21.73
C GLU A 270 29.36 -8.60 22.51
N ILE A 271 28.60 -9.63 22.18
CA ILE A 271 27.22 -9.81 22.71
C ILE A 271 27.14 -11.24 23.23
N THR A 272 26.69 -11.37 24.47
CA THR A 272 26.43 -12.65 25.12
C THR A 272 24.97 -12.72 25.50
N ALA A 273 24.29 -13.80 25.14
CA ALA A 273 22.86 -13.99 25.42
C ALA A 273 22.66 -14.99 26.55
N ASP A 274 21.89 -14.61 27.57
CA ASP A 274 21.57 -15.49 28.71
C ASP A 274 20.86 -16.78 28.29
N ALA A 275 19.99 -16.66 27.27
CA ALA A 275 19.22 -17.78 26.76
C ALA A 275 20.01 -18.77 25.89
N VAL A 276 21.24 -18.42 25.46
CA VAL A 276 22.11 -19.24 24.59
C VAL A 276 23.52 -19.25 25.15
N PRO A 277 23.76 -19.97 26.26
CA PRO A 277 25.04 -19.99 26.89
C PRO A 277 26.14 -20.61 26.00
N GLY A 278 27.36 -20.07 26.08
CA GLY A 278 28.53 -20.60 25.37
C GLY A 278 28.71 -20.13 23.92
N ILE A 279 27.80 -19.27 23.42
CA ILE A 279 27.95 -18.64 22.10
C ILE A 279 28.14 -17.13 22.29
N GLN A 280 29.26 -16.62 21.75
CA GLN A 280 29.57 -15.20 21.69
C GLN A 280 29.18 -14.68 20.30
N TYR A 281 28.36 -13.64 20.28
CA TYR A 281 27.95 -12.98 19.05
C TYR A 281 28.73 -11.71 18.85
N THR A 282 28.95 -11.32 17.63
CA THR A 282 29.58 -10.06 17.28
C THR A 282 28.64 -9.15 16.54
N GLY A 283 28.77 -7.88 16.81
CA GLY A 283 27.98 -6.85 16.14
C GLY A 283 28.78 -5.58 15.89
N THR A 284 28.14 -4.63 15.25
CA THR A 284 28.72 -3.30 14.99
C THR A 284 27.71 -2.25 15.41
N VAL A 285 28.16 -1.21 16.09
CA VAL A 285 27.32 -0.05 16.44
C VAL A 285 26.83 0.61 15.17
N GLU A 286 25.53 0.53 14.92
CA GLU A 286 24.90 1.09 13.74
C GLU A 286 24.48 2.55 13.99
N ARG A 287 23.86 2.82 15.14
CA ARG A 287 23.35 4.13 15.51
C ARG A 287 23.36 4.32 17.02
N ILE A 288 23.54 5.57 17.42
CA ILE A 288 23.41 6.03 18.80
C ILE A 288 22.23 6.99 18.83
N SER A 289 21.34 6.87 19.81
CA SER A 289 20.21 7.77 19.96
C SER A 289 20.67 9.18 20.31
N ASP A 290 20.09 10.20 19.67
CA ASP A 290 20.38 11.61 19.96
C ASP A 290 19.67 12.12 21.23
N ALA A 291 18.86 11.25 21.90
CA ALA A 291 18.15 11.61 23.10
C ALA A 291 18.18 10.46 24.13
N THR A 292 18.08 10.82 25.39
CA THR A 292 17.99 9.87 26.49
C THR A 292 16.61 9.21 26.55
N GLY A 293 16.51 8.02 27.14
CA GLY A 293 15.23 7.32 27.30
C GLY A 293 14.16 8.14 28.03
N SER A 294 14.54 9.03 28.93
CA SER A 294 13.61 9.93 29.63
C SER A 294 12.99 10.99 28.73
N ALA A 295 13.69 11.43 27.68
CA ALA A 295 13.17 12.42 26.71
C ALA A 295 12.03 11.85 25.84
N PHE A 296 11.97 10.52 25.67
CA PHE A 296 10.90 9.81 24.96
C PHE A 296 9.79 9.26 25.87
N SER A 297 9.90 9.51 27.19
CA SER A 297 8.88 9.05 28.14
C SER A 297 7.60 9.87 28.01
N LEU A 298 6.45 9.18 27.96
CA LEU A 298 5.12 9.81 27.98
C LEU A 298 4.84 10.58 29.28
N ILE A 299 5.55 10.24 30.36
CA ILE A 299 5.46 10.92 31.67
C ILE A 299 6.88 11.43 31.99
N PRO A 300 7.16 12.72 31.73
CA PRO A 300 8.45 13.30 32.12
C PRO A 300 8.60 13.24 33.64
N ILE A 301 9.77 12.79 34.10
CA ILE A 301 10.08 12.89 35.54
C ILE A 301 10.53 14.34 35.77
N ASP A 302 9.57 15.19 36.17
CA ASP A 302 9.86 16.56 36.57
C ASP A 302 10.10 16.60 38.08
N ASN A 303 11.28 17.03 38.53
CA ASN A 303 11.61 17.24 39.94
C ASN A 303 11.09 18.60 40.41
N ALA A 304 9.76 18.76 40.42
CA ALA A 304 9.08 20.02 40.79
C ALA A 304 9.23 20.42 42.30
N THR A 305 9.91 19.63 43.12
CA THR A 305 9.99 19.82 44.58
C THR A 305 11.23 20.59 45.07
N GLY A 306 11.96 21.28 44.19
CA GLY A 306 13.00 22.24 44.60
C GLY A 306 14.39 21.63 44.92
N ASN A 307 14.55 20.33 45.04
CA ASN A 307 15.86 19.67 45.16
C ASN A 307 16.17 18.94 43.85
N PHE A 308 17.10 19.48 43.09
CA PHE A 308 17.62 18.82 41.88
C PHE A 308 18.51 17.63 42.29
N VAL A 309 18.05 16.41 42.03
CA VAL A 309 18.88 15.19 42.11
C VAL A 309 19.29 14.80 40.70
N LYS A 310 20.59 14.82 40.43
CA LYS A 310 21.14 14.32 39.14
C LYS A 310 20.90 12.82 39.06
N VAL A 311 19.93 12.42 38.23
CA VAL A 311 19.65 11.02 37.94
C VAL A 311 20.48 10.66 36.69
N GLU A 312 21.19 9.54 36.76
CA GLU A 312 22.00 9.03 35.65
C GLU A 312 21.08 8.65 34.49
N GLN A 313 21.29 9.27 33.33
CA GLN A 313 20.52 9.03 32.12
C GLN A 313 21.12 7.89 31.32
N ARG A 314 20.26 7.16 30.58
CA ARG A 314 20.68 6.12 29.64
C ARG A 314 20.34 6.51 28.23
N VAL A 315 21.22 6.18 27.30
CA VAL A 315 21.08 6.41 25.86
C VAL A 315 21.08 5.06 25.17
N THR A 316 20.15 4.89 24.25
CA THR A 316 20.00 3.65 23.49
C THR A 316 20.98 3.62 22.32
N VAL A 317 21.76 2.56 22.25
CA VAL A 317 22.67 2.24 21.16
C VAL A 317 22.12 1.06 20.39
N ARG A 318 21.92 1.21 19.08
CA ARG A 318 21.52 0.13 18.19
C ARG A 318 22.75 -0.56 17.64
N ILE A 319 22.86 -1.86 17.88
CA ILE A 319 23.96 -2.71 17.44
C ILE A 319 23.41 -3.68 16.40
N LYS A 320 23.93 -3.61 15.19
CA LYS A 320 23.64 -4.57 14.13
C LYS A 320 24.44 -5.84 14.37
N LEU A 321 23.75 -6.99 14.41
CA LEU A 321 24.38 -8.29 14.53
C LEU A 321 25.05 -8.67 13.19
N ASN A 322 26.27 -9.19 13.26
CA ASN A 322 26.93 -9.78 12.10
C ASN A 322 26.26 -11.10 11.75
N GLU A 323 25.99 -11.33 10.47
CA GLU A 323 25.32 -12.55 9.98
C GLU A 323 26.18 -13.78 10.30
N ASN A 324 25.66 -14.63 11.16
CA ASN A 324 26.24 -15.87 11.61
C ASN A 324 25.10 -16.90 11.71
N ALA A 325 25.33 -18.17 11.44
CA ALA A 325 24.30 -19.21 11.48
C ALA A 325 23.60 -19.28 12.85
N ASP A 326 24.28 -18.93 13.92
CA ASP A 326 23.75 -18.96 15.28
C ASP A 326 22.86 -17.75 15.63
N VAL A 327 22.89 -16.66 14.87
CA VAL A 327 22.03 -15.47 15.09
C VAL A 327 20.54 -15.86 15.00
N ALA A 328 20.20 -16.91 14.27
CA ALA A 328 18.82 -17.44 14.20
C ALA A 328 18.30 -17.94 15.56
N ARG A 329 19.18 -18.27 16.50
CA ARG A 329 18.81 -18.72 17.86
C ARG A 329 18.40 -17.56 18.77
N LEU A 330 18.83 -16.34 18.46
CA LEU A 330 18.46 -15.14 19.20
C LEU A 330 17.00 -14.78 18.85
N LYS A 331 16.12 -14.81 19.83
CA LYS A 331 14.72 -14.40 19.67
C LYS A 331 14.50 -12.99 20.20
N SER A 332 13.55 -12.29 19.60
CA SER A 332 13.16 -10.96 20.07
C SER A 332 12.74 -11.01 21.55
N GLY A 333 13.25 -10.06 22.32
CA GLY A 333 12.99 -9.95 23.75
C GLY A 333 14.00 -10.64 24.64
N TYR A 334 14.97 -11.42 24.09
CA TYR A 334 16.04 -11.99 24.91
C TYR A 334 16.93 -10.91 25.48
N ASN A 335 17.24 -11.01 26.78
CA ASN A 335 18.24 -10.18 27.42
C ASN A 335 19.64 -10.63 26.98
N VAL A 336 20.48 -9.65 26.79
CA VAL A 336 21.88 -9.86 26.39
C VAL A 336 22.77 -8.91 27.14
N GLU A 337 24.00 -9.31 27.35
CA GLU A 337 25.10 -8.47 27.82
C GLU A 337 25.91 -7.99 26.60
N CYS A 338 26.26 -6.73 26.60
CA CYS A 338 27.03 -6.13 25.52
C CYS A 338 28.28 -5.42 26.02
N ILE A 339 29.40 -5.69 25.35
CA ILE A 339 30.70 -5.00 25.54
C ILE A 339 31.05 -4.34 24.23
N ILE A 340 31.21 -3.02 24.22
CA ILE A 340 31.66 -2.28 23.03
C ILE A 340 33.16 -1.98 23.21
N GLU A 341 33.95 -2.41 22.23
CA GLU A 341 35.39 -2.07 22.18
C GLU A 341 35.58 -0.57 21.88
N GLU A 342 36.52 0.08 22.54
CA GLU A 342 36.88 1.49 22.32
C GLU A 342 37.38 1.77 20.90
#